data_471f736e6016b2258e99cd8cf51f45da
#
_entry.id   471f736e6016b2258e99cd8cf51f45da
#
_cell.length_a   1.000
_cell.length_b   1.000
_cell.length_c   1.000
_cell.angle_alpha   90.00
_cell.angle_beta   90.00
_cell.angle_gamma   90.00
#
_symmetry.space_group_name_H-M   'P 1'
#
loop_
_entity.id
_entity.type
_entity.pdbx_description
1 polymer ?
#
loop_
_entity_poly.entity_id
_entity_poly.type
_entity_poly.pdbx_seq_one_letter_code
_entity_poly.pdbx_strand_id
1 'polypeptide(L)'
;MELVYIYHSGFALLGDGYTVIMDYYRDTEDKQAEAALRRLMNEQPEEPVVAPEQGKVHDELLHRPGKLYVLASHFHPDHFNKEVLDWKTQRPDIIYIFSKDILKHRRAQKEDAVWLKKGEEYADETLSVRAFGSTDVGVSFLIEVENKKFFHAGDLNNWHWMEESTEQEWKGYEKNFLHEVDNLYDYTHELDVAMFPVDPRLGREYMRGPEQFVKRIKTNIFVPMHFAPDYGKANAFRALAETHGTHFIEIKYLSLIHISE
;
A
#
# COMPACT_ATOMS: atom_id res chain seq x y z
N MET A 1 17.96 0.86 5.42
CA MET A 1 16.56 0.37 5.17
C MET A 1 16.11 0.84 3.81
N GLU A 2 15.40 0.02 3.05
CA GLU A 2 14.97 0.32 1.68
C GLU A 2 13.49 -0.03 1.52
N LEU A 3 12.74 0.77 0.75
CA LEU A 3 11.37 0.48 0.36
C LEU A 3 11.34 0.25 -1.16
N VAL A 4 10.80 -0.87 -1.58
CA VAL A 4 10.67 -1.25 -3.00
C VAL A 4 9.20 -1.17 -3.38
N TYR A 5 8.87 -0.41 -4.41
CA TYR A 5 7.54 -0.46 -5.04
C TYR A 5 7.47 -1.67 -5.96
N ILE A 6 6.54 -2.58 -5.71
CA ILE A 6 6.34 -3.77 -6.53
C ILE A 6 5.37 -3.47 -7.67
N TYR A 7 4.12 -3.24 -7.36
CA TYR A 7 3.08 -2.85 -8.32
C TYR A 7 1.78 -2.46 -7.60
N HIS A 8 1.05 -1.46 -8.11
CA HIS A 8 -0.24 -0.97 -7.61
C HIS A 8 -0.17 -0.52 -6.15
N SER A 9 -0.56 -1.36 -5.20
CA SER A 9 -0.43 -1.13 -3.75
C SER A 9 0.62 -2.04 -3.11
N GLY A 10 1.35 -2.81 -3.93
CA GLY A 10 2.37 -3.75 -3.47
C GLY A 10 3.70 -3.09 -3.18
N PHE A 11 4.24 -3.35 -1.98
CA PHE A 11 5.56 -2.87 -1.55
C PHE A 11 6.35 -3.95 -0.84
N ALA A 12 7.68 -3.80 -0.79
CA ALA A 12 8.54 -4.53 0.11
C ALA A 12 9.43 -3.58 0.91
N LEU A 13 9.41 -3.71 2.24
CA LEU A 13 10.32 -3.02 3.14
C LEU A 13 11.48 -3.96 3.49
N LEU A 14 12.71 -3.54 3.17
CA LEU A 14 13.92 -4.31 3.33
C LEU A 14 14.78 -3.73 4.44
N GLY A 15 14.95 -4.47 5.53
CA GLY A 15 15.84 -4.13 6.64
C GLY A 15 16.96 -5.13 6.82
N ASP A 16 17.78 -4.91 7.84
CA ASP A 16 18.80 -5.86 8.23
C ASP A 16 18.16 -7.04 8.99
N GLY A 17 18.25 -8.23 8.41
CA GLY A 17 17.67 -9.44 8.96
C GLY A 17 16.14 -9.57 8.85
N TYR A 18 15.47 -8.75 8.07
CA TYR A 18 14.04 -8.91 7.79
C TYR A 18 13.61 -8.34 6.43
N THR A 19 12.45 -8.82 5.96
CA THR A 19 11.72 -8.32 4.79
C THR A 19 10.23 -8.29 5.12
N VAL A 20 9.53 -7.21 4.76
CA VAL A 20 8.06 -7.09 4.89
C VAL A 20 7.47 -6.85 3.51
N ILE A 21 6.71 -7.79 2.98
CA ILE A 21 5.96 -7.65 1.72
C ILE A 21 4.53 -7.26 2.07
N MET A 22 4.01 -6.21 1.44
CA MET A 22 2.67 -5.67 1.69
C MET A 22 1.84 -5.71 0.41
N ASP A 23 0.59 -6.14 0.51
CA ASP A 23 -0.44 -6.10 -0.55
C ASP A 23 0.07 -6.57 -1.93
N TYR A 24 0.66 -7.75 -1.97
CA TYR A 24 1.16 -8.31 -3.21
C TYR A 24 0.04 -8.66 -4.18
N TYR A 25 0.07 -8.01 -5.34
CA TYR A 25 -0.82 -8.29 -6.46
C TYR A 25 -0.13 -9.12 -7.55
N ARG A 26 0.99 -8.62 -8.07
CA ARG A 26 1.84 -9.25 -9.08
C ARG A 26 3.17 -8.55 -9.18
N ASP A 27 4.13 -9.18 -9.83
CA ASP A 27 5.38 -8.54 -10.18
C ASP A 27 5.19 -7.53 -11.34
N THR A 28 6.01 -6.49 -11.39
CA THR A 28 5.95 -5.46 -12.46
C THR A 28 6.41 -5.97 -13.82
N GLU A 29 7.08 -7.09 -13.88
CA GLU A 29 7.62 -7.65 -15.13
C GLU A 29 6.60 -8.35 -16.03
N ASP A 30 5.33 -8.41 -15.65
CA ASP A 30 4.30 -8.91 -16.55
C ASP A 30 3.99 -7.88 -17.64
N LYS A 31 4.93 -7.75 -18.59
CA LYS A 31 4.82 -6.86 -19.77
C LYS A 31 3.55 -7.12 -20.58
N GLN A 32 3.02 -8.36 -20.56
CA GLN A 32 1.82 -8.72 -21.33
C GLN A 32 0.57 -8.20 -20.62
N ALA A 33 0.47 -8.32 -19.30
CA ALA A 33 -0.65 -7.82 -18.53
C ALA A 33 -0.65 -6.29 -18.48
N GLU A 34 0.51 -5.65 -18.36
CA GLU A 34 0.65 -4.19 -18.43
C GLU A 34 0.26 -3.66 -19.81
N ALA A 35 0.73 -4.29 -20.90
CA ALA A 35 0.34 -3.92 -22.27
C ALA A 35 -1.16 -4.14 -22.54
N ALA A 36 -1.75 -5.20 -21.98
CA ALA A 36 -3.20 -5.45 -22.09
C ALA A 36 -3.99 -4.38 -21.32
N LEU A 37 -3.56 -3.99 -20.12
CA LEU A 37 -4.19 -2.94 -19.32
C LEU A 37 -4.12 -1.58 -20.02
N ARG A 38 -2.95 -1.21 -20.56
CA ARG A 38 -2.77 0.03 -21.36
C ARG A 38 -3.66 0.06 -22.61
N ARG A 39 -3.82 -1.07 -23.30
CA ARG A 39 -4.74 -1.18 -24.45
C ARG A 39 -6.19 -0.98 -24.06
N LEU A 40 -6.62 -1.53 -22.92
CA LEU A 40 -7.97 -1.36 -22.40
C LEU A 40 -8.25 0.10 -22.02
N MET A 41 -7.23 0.87 -21.61
CA MET A 41 -7.34 2.28 -21.23
C MET A 41 -7.09 3.26 -22.40
N ASN A 42 -6.98 2.78 -23.66
CA ASN A 42 -6.67 3.57 -24.85
C ASN A 42 -5.37 4.41 -24.76
N GLU A 43 -4.44 4.04 -23.90
CA GLU A 43 -3.14 4.68 -23.84
C GLU A 43 -2.21 4.11 -24.91
N GLN A 44 -1.62 4.98 -25.74
CA GLN A 44 -0.58 4.59 -26.69
C GLN A 44 0.68 4.24 -25.88
N PRO A 45 1.32 3.10 -26.12
CA PRO A 45 2.57 2.78 -25.44
C PRO A 45 3.65 3.78 -25.89
N GLU A 46 4.15 4.59 -24.96
CA GLU A 46 5.48 5.17 -25.12
C GLU A 46 6.51 4.04 -25.23
N GLU A 47 7.67 4.30 -25.85
CA GLU A 47 8.68 3.29 -26.16
C GLU A 47 8.92 2.27 -25.03
N PRO A 48 9.24 1.00 -25.34
CA PRO A 48 9.40 -0.03 -24.33
C PRO A 48 10.54 0.33 -23.38
N VAL A 49 10.18 0.89 -22.24
CA VAL A 49 11.12 1.09 -21.15
C VAL A 49 11.44 -0.30 -20.61
N VAL A 50 12.71 -0.69 -20.69
CA VAL A 50 13.22 -1.89 -20.04
C VAL A 50 13.01 -1.70 -18.55
N ALA A 51 12.00 -2.36 -17.97
CA ALA A 51 11.80 -2.35 -16.54
C ALA A 51 13.06 -2.91 -15.88
N PRO A 52 13.64 -2.25 -14.87
CA PRO A 52 14.71 -2.85 -14.10
C PRO A 52 14.20 -4.13 -13.43
N GLU A 53 15.09 -5.11 -13.23
CA GLU A 53 14.77 -6.44 -12.67
C GLU A 53 14.22 -6.44 -11.22
N GLN A 54 14.04 -5.28 -10.61
CA GLN A 54 13.85 -5.05 -9.18
C GLN A 54 12.40 -5.18 -8.65
N GLY A 55 11.43 -5.53 -9.43
CA GLY A 55 10.04 -5.72 -8.96
C GLY A 55 9.61 -7.16 -8.81
N LYS A 56 10.57 -8.05 -8.69
CA LYS A 56 10.31 -9.48 -8.53
C LYS A 56 10.34 -9.87 -7.06
N VAL A 57 9.25 -10.43 -6.59
CA VAL A 57 9.21 -11.06 -5.27
C VAL A 57 9.96 -12.41 -5.28
N HIS A 58 9.85 -13.18 -6.38
CA HIS A 58 10.17 -14.60 -6.39
C HIS A 58 11.62 -14.96 -6.16
N ASP A 59 12.58 -14.33 -6.84
CA ASP A 59 13.98 -14.79 -6.74
C ASP A 59 14.80 -13.99 -5.72
N GLU A 60 14.52 -12.72 -5.55
CA GLU A 60 15.32 -11.86 -4.67
C GLU A 60 14.69 -11.70 -3.28
N LEU A 61 13.41 -11.39 -3.19
CA LEU A 61 12.78 -11.06 -1.90
C LEU A 61 12.46 -12.29 -1.07
N LEU A 62 11.97 -13.38 -1.67
CA LEU A 62 11.69 -14.62 -0.95
C LEU A 62 12.94 -15.28 -0.37
N HIS A 63 14.08 -15.13 -1.02
CA HIS A 63 15.34 -15.79 -0.60
C HIS A 63 16.25 -14.86 0.23
N ARG A 64 15.81 -13.64 0.54
CA ARG A 64 16.59 -12.78 1.46
C ARG A 64 16.78 -13.45 2.82
N PRO A 65 17.97 -13.33 3.43
CA PRO A 65 18.19 -13.83 4.78
C PRO A 65 17.35 -13.05 5.81
N GLY A 66 17.08 -13.70 6.95
CA GLY A 66 16.31 -13.11 8.03
C GLY A 66 14.82 -13.47 7.99
N LYS A 67 13.99 -12.79 8.75
CA LYS A 67 12.54 -13.03 8.81
C LYS A 67 11.83 -12.47 7.58
N LEU A 68 10.82 -13.19 7.12
CA LEU A 68 9.93 -12.74 6.05
C LEU A 68 8.51 -12.60 6.57
N TYR A 69 7.97 -11.38 6.50
CA TYR A 69 6.59 -11.06 6.81
C TYR A 69 5.84 -10.77 5.50
N VAL A 70 4.63 -11.27 5.40
CA VAL A 70 3.73 -10.96 4.27
C VAL A 70 2.41 -10.45 4.83
N LEU A 71 2.08 -9.21 4.49
CA LEU A 71 0.89 -8.50 4.94
C LEU A 71 -0.12 -8.40 3.80
N ALA A 72 -1.41 -8.52 4.11
CA ALA A 72 -2.48 -8.21 3.17
C ALA A 72 -3.62 -7.47 3.87
N SER A 73 -3.93 -6.28 3.35
CA SER A 73 -4.89 -5.34 3.95
C SER A 73 -6.34 -5.79 3.79
N HIS A 74 -6.68 -6.47 2.69
CA HIS A 74 -8.02 -6.99 2.43
C HIS A 74 -8.06 -8.02 1.30
N PHE A 75 -9.25 -8.57 1.02
CA PHE A 75 -9.41 -9.74 0.15
C PHE A 75 -9.45 -9.45 -1.36
N HIS A 76 -9.49 -8.20 -1.80
CA HIS A 76 -9.53 -7.88 -3.23
C HIS A 76 -8.27 -8.38 -3.96
N PRO A 77 -8.40 -8.83 -5.22
CA PRO A 77 -7.29 -9.48 -5.93
C PRO A 77 -6.04 -8.61 -6.11
N ASP A 78 -6.22 -7.31 -6.18
CA ASP A 78 -5.15 -6.32 -6.35
C ASP A 78 -4.40 -6.00 -5.03
N HIS A 79 -4.86 -6.53 -3.88
CA HIS A 79 -4.21 -6.46 -2.58
C HIS A 79 -3.88 -7.84 -1.98
N PHE A 80 -4.57 -8.89 -2.44
CA PHE A 80 -4.34 -10.25 -1.99
C PHE A 80 -4.34 -11.23 -3.16
N ASN A 81 -3.17 -11.49 -3.74
CA ASN A 81 -2.97 -12.60 -4.65
C ASN A 81 -2.78 -13.90 -3.84
N LYS A 82 -3.61 -14.93 -4.11
CA LYS A 82 -3.50 -16.23 -3.41
C LYS A 82 -2.15 -16.93 -3.59
N GLU A 83 -1.42 -16.58 -4.62
CA GLU A 83 -0.06 -17.07 -4.88
C GLU A 83 0.86 -16.90 -3.66
N VAL A 84 0.64 -15.86 -2.85
CA VAL A 84 1.43 -15.64 -1.63
C VAL A 84 1.40 -16.83 -0.67
N LEU A 85 0.33 -17.62 -0.66
CA LEU A 85 0.20 -18.82 0.18
C LEU A 85 1.09 -19.97 -0.32
N ASP A 86 1.35 -20.04 -1.62
CA ASP A 86 2.18 -21.07 -2.25
C ASP A 86 3.68 -20.82 -1.96
N TRP A 87 4.05 -19.60 -1.58
CA TRP A 87 5.42 -19.25 -1.21
C TRP A 87 5.95 -20.06 -0.02
N LYS A 88 5.07 -20.56 0.85
CA LYS A 88 5.44 -21.49 1.93
C LYS A 88 6.15 -22.76 1.44
N THR A 89 5.94 -23.16 0.21
CA THR A 89 6.64 -24.32 -0.38
C THR A 89 8.14 -24.07 -0.56
N GLN A 90 8.52 -22.80 -0.79
CA GLN A 90 9.90 -22.36 -0.97
C GLN A 90 10.47 -21.76 0.31
N ARG A 91 9.62 -21.09 1.10
CA ARG A 91 9.98 -20.40 2.34
C ARG A 91 9.00 -20.74 3.46
N PRO A 92 9.15 -21.88 4.15
CA PRO A 92 8.17 -22.38 5.13
C PRO A 92 8.07 -21.53 6.39
N ASP A 93 9.04 -20.67 6.67
CA ASP A 93 9.12 -19.79 7.83
C ASP A 93 8.46 -18.41 7.64
N ILE A 94 7.72 -18.19 6.54
CA ILE A 94 6.98 -16.95 6.31
C ILE A 94 5.95 -16.70 7.42
N ILE A 95 5.95 -15.48 7.95
CA ILE A 95 4.96 -14.99 8.90
C ILE A 95 3.91 -14.19 8.13
N TYR A 96 2.71 -14.76 7.96
CA TYR A 96 1.60 -14.06 7.33
C TYR A 96 0.78 -13.29 8.36
N ILE A 97 0.51 -12.02 8.06
CA ILE A 97 -0.31 -11.11 8.90
C ILE A 97 -1.38 -10.51 7.99
N PHE A 98 -2.58 -11.04 8.06
CA PHE A 98 -3.66 -10.70 7.14
C PHE A 98 -4.86 -10.09 7.85
N SER A 99 -5.59 -9.26 7.12
CA SER A 99 -6.90 -8.79 7.57
C SER A 99 -7.90 -9.95 7.71
N LYS A 100 -8.73 -9.91 8.74
CA LYS A 100 -9.77 -10.92 8.99
C LYS A 100 -10.81 -11.04 7.90
N ASP A 101 -11.00 -10.04 7.04
CA ASP A 101 -11.93 -10.12 5.92
C ASP A 101 -11.50 -11.16 4.87
N ILE A 102 -10.19 -11.36 4.65
CA ILE A 102 -9.63 -12.41 3.79
C ILE A 102 -10.11 -13.79 4.24
N LEU A 103 -10.10 -14.06 5.55
CA LEU A 103 -10.65 -15.30 6.12
C LEU A 103 -12.18 -15.37 5.95
N LYS A 104 -12.87 -14.26 6.22
CA LYS A 104 -14.33 -14.12 6.07
C LYS A 104 -14.80 -14.46 4.65
N HIS A 105 -14.03 -13.99 3.65
CA HIS A 105 -14.28 -14.27 2.22
C HIS A 105 -13.69 -15.59 1.73
N ARG A 106 -13.18 -16.45 2.65
CA ARG A 106 -12.65 -17.79 2.34
C ARG A 106 -11.52 -17.77 1.29
N ARG A 107 -10.70 -16.72 1.34
CA ARG A 107 -9.55 -16.60 0.43
C ARG A 107 -8.33 -17.35 0.95
N ALA A 108 -8.27 -17.61 2.27
CA ALA A 108 -7.26 -18.40 2.97
C ALA A 108 -7.91 -19.18 4.13
N GLN A 109 -7.17 -20.12 4.75
CA GLN A 109 -7.62 -20.94 5.87
C GLN A 109 -7.21 -20.29 7.21
N LYS A 110 -7.87 -20.70 8.31
CA LYS A 110 -7.63 -20.13 9.63
C LYS A 110 -6.17 -20.28 10.10
N GLU A 111 -5.53 -21.37 9.75
CA GLU A 111 -4.16 -21.75 10.12
C GLU A 111 -3.08 -21.05 9.26
N ASP A 112 -3.47 -20.36 8.17
CA ASP A 112 -2.50 -19.79 7.24
C ASP A 112 -1.81 -18.55 7.79
N ALA A 113 -2.47 -17.77 8.64
CA ALA A 113 -1.98 -16.45 9.04
C ALA A 113 -2.37 -16.05 10.47
N VAL A 114 -1.70 -15.03 10.98
CA VAL A 114 -2.20 -14.18 12.07
C VAL A 114 -3.24 -13.23 11.49
N TRP A 115 -4.43 -13.23 12.08
CA TRP A 115 -5.58 -12.50 11.58
C TRP A 115 -5.84 -11.24 12.40
N LEU A 116 -5.75 -10.09 11.76
CA LEU A 116 -6.00 -8.80 12.41
C LEU A 116 -7.29 -8.15 11.91
N LYS A 117 -7.99 -7.50 12.81
CA LYS A 117 -9.04 -6.52 12.55
C LYS A 117 -8.66 -5.18 13.17
N LYS A 118 -9.36 -4.12 12.82
CA LYS A 118 -9.18 -2.79 13.40
C LYS A 118 -8.98 -2.84 14.93
N GLY A 119 -7.90 -2.23 15.40
CA GLY A 119 -7.51 -2.14 16.80
C GLY A 119 -6.67 -3.33 17.31
N GLU A 120 -6.50 -4.40 16.55
CA GLU A 120 -5.63 -5.52 16.90
C GLU A 120 -4.20 -5.30 16.41
N GLU A 121 -3.25 -6.01 17.02
CA GLU A 121 -1.82 -5.86 16.76
C GLU A 121 -1.13 -7.23 16.78
N TYR A 122 -0.14 -7.38 15.93
CA TYR A 122 0.91 -8.40 16.01
C TYR A 122 2.20 -7.72 16.42
N ALA A 123 2.99 -8.37 17.29
CA ALA A 123 4.33 -7.91 17.63
C ALA A 123 5.26 -9.08 17.94
N ASP A 124 6.51 -8.94 17.54
CA ASP A 124 7.60 -9.82 17.94
C ASP A 124 8.87 -9.00 18.25
N GLU A 125 10.03 -9.64 18.34
CA GLU A 125 11.29 -8.96 18.66
C GLU A 125 11.81 -8.06 17.51
N THR A 126 11.25 -8.18 16.30
CA THR A 126 11.71 -7.43 15.12
C THR A 126 10.83 -6.21 14.84
N LEU A 127 9.50 -6.39 14.86
CA LEU A 127 8.55 -5.35 14.48
C LEU A 127 7.21 -5.49 15.20
N SER A 128 6.41 -4.42 15.16
CA SER A 128 4.98 -4.51 15.43
C SER A 128 4.16 -4.08 14.21
N VAL A 129 2.98 -4.67 14.06
CA VAL A 129 2.00 -4.35 13.02
C VAL A 129 0.64 -4.13 13.66
N ARG A 130 0.17 -2.89 13.69
CA ARG A 130 -1.16 -2.54 14.20
C ARG A 130 -2.13 -2.28 13.06
N ALA A 131 -3.31 -2.88 13.16
CA ALA A 131 -4.38 -2.68 12.19
C ALA A 131 -5.28 -1.49 12.56
N PHE A 132 -5.44 -0.54 11.64
CA PHE A 132 -6.41 0.55 11.68
C PHE A 132 -7.56 0.30 10.71
N GLY A 133 -8.55 1.19 10.70
CA GLY A 133 -9.70 1.04 9.80
C GLY A 133 -9.37 1.35 8.34
N SER A 134 -10.31 1.01 7.48
CA SER A 134 -10.34 1.34 6.05
C SER A 134 -11.68 1.96 5.71
N THR A 135 -11.79 2.61 4.56
CA THR A 135 -13.03 3.19 4.03
C THR A 135 -13.63 2.41 2.87
N ASP A 136 -12.96 1.33 2.48
CA ASP A 136 -13.55 0.27 1.69
C ASP A 136 -13.71 -0.97 2.59
N VAL A 137 -12.92 -2.02 2.40
CA VAL A 137 -12.93 -3.23 3.23
C VAL A 137 -11.57 -3.45 3.90
N GLY A 138 -11.52 -4.33 4.91
CA GLY A 138 -10.30 -4.74 5.56
C GLY A 138 -9.72 -3.71 6.52
N VAL A 139 -8.42 -3.48 6.43
CA VAL A 139 -7.65 -2.66 7.37
C VAL A 139 -6.56 -1.88 6.64
N SER A 140 -6.03 -0.84 7.29
CA SER A 140 -4.73 -0.26 7.02
C SER A 140 -3.74 -0.71 8.09
N PHE A 141 -2.43 -0.67 7.81
CA PHE A 141 -1.39 -1.13 8.71
C PHE A 141 -0.44 0.00 9.12
N LEU A 142 -0.20 0.14 10.41
CA LEU A 142 0.96 0.84 10.95
C LEU A 142 2.01 -0.20 11.33
N ILE A 143 3.19 -0.11 10.72
CA ILE A 143 4.33 -1.00 10.94
C ILE A 143 5.38 -0.18 11.66
N GLU A 144 5.78 -0.62 12.86
CA GLU A 144 6.85 0.01 13.63
C GLU A 144 8.05 -0.95 13.68
N VAL A 145 9.17 -0.49 13.13
CA VAL A 145 10.41 -1.25 13.06
C VAL A 145 11.61 -0.29 13.06
N GLU A 146 12.71 -0.64 13.74
CA GLU A 146 13.92 0.20 13.84
C GLU A 146 13.62 1.66 14.27
N ASN A 147 12.67 1.84 15.20
CA ASN A 147 12.17 3.14 15.68
C ASN A 147 11.55 4.03 14.58
N LYS A 148 11.15 3.47 13.45
CA LYS A 148 10.45 4.15 12.37
C LYS A 148 9.02 3.65 12.22
N LYS A 149 8.14 4.54 11.74
CA LYS A 149 6.71 4.30 11.54
C LYS A 149 6.37 4.34 10.05
N PHE A 150 5.97 3.19 9.53
CA PHE A 150 5.51 3.00 8.15
C PHE A 150 4.00 2.79 8.15
N PHE A 151 3.29 3.59 7.41
CA PHE A 151 1.85 3.43 7.25
C PHE A 151 1.52 2.95 5.84
N HIS A 152 0.88 1.78 5.74
CA HIS A 152 0.31 1.27 4.50
C HIS A 152 -1.20 1.41 4.57
N ALA A 153 -1.75 2.28 3.75
CA ALA A 153 -3.16 2.66 3.84
C ALA A 153 -4.14 1.55 3.40
N GLY A 154 -3.67 0.52 2.65
CA GLY A 154 -4.61 -0.36 1.96
C GLY A 154 -5.57 0.49 1.12
N ASP A 155 -6.87 0.29 1.25
CA ASP A 155 -7.89 1.11 0.60
C ASP A 155 -8.51 2.18 1.52
N LEU A 156 -7.75 2.63 2.52
CA LEU A 156 -8.13 3.84 3.25
C LEU A 156 -7.93 5.07 2.35
N ASN A 157 -8.99 5.68 1.88
CA ASN A 157 -8.99 6.92 1.11
C ASN A 157 -10.34 7.64 1.24
N ASN A 158 -10.39 8.89 0.84
CA ASN A 158 -11.65 9.60 0.65
C ASN A 158 -12.25 9.20 -0.73
N TRP A 159 -12.96 8.09 -0.76
CA TRP A 159 -13.65 7.58 -1.95
C TRP A 159 -14.92 8.37 -2.22
N HIS A 160 -14.79 9.68 -2.44
CA HIS A 160 -15.92 10.61 -2.53
C HIS A 160 -16.79 10.44 -3.80
N TRP A 161 -16.21 9.97 -4.92
CA TRP A 161 -16.92 9.79 -6.20
C TRP A 161 -17.85 10.97 -6.56
N MET A 162 -17.38 12.22 -6.35
CA MET A 162 -18.21 13.44 -6.44
C MET A 162 -18.89 13.61 -7.78
N GLU A 163 -18.31 13.09 -8.87
CA GLU A 163 -18.89 13.20 -10.22
C GLU A 163 -20.02 12.19 -10.44
N GLU A 164 -20.16 11.19 -9.55
CA GLU A 164 -21.13 10.10 -9.66
C GLU A 164 -22.09 10.04 -8.45
N SER A 165 -21.77 10.77 -7.38
CA SER A 165 -22.51 10.75 -6.10
C SER A 165 -23.25 12.04 -5.86
N THR A 166 -24.36 11.97 -5.09
CA THR A 166 -25.02 13.15 -4.55
C THR A 166 -24.15 13.83 -3.49
N GLU A 167 -24.42 15.11 -3.22
CA GLU A 167 -23.69 15.86 -2.20
C GLU A 167 -23.78 15.22 -0.80
N GLN A 168 -24.89 14.62 -0.46
CA GLN A 168 -25.08 13.93 0.81
C GLN A 168 -24.20 12.66 0.90
N GLU A 169 -24.09 11.91 -0.18
CA GLU A 169 -23.30 10.68 -0.24
C GLU A 169 -21.81 10.97 -0.12
N TRP A 170 -21.26 11.84 -0.97
CA TRP A 170 -19.83 12.09 -0.93
C TRP A 170 -19.37 12.76 0.38
N LYS A 171 -20.21 13.62 0.99
CA LYS A 171 -19.94 14.14 2.35
C LYS A 171 -19.96 13.04 3.41
N GLY A 172 -20.78 12.02 3.23
CA GLY A 172 -20.78 10.83 4.08
C GLY A 172 -19.50 10.03 3.96
N TYR A 173 -19.02 9.79 2.74
CA TYR A 173 -17.73 9.11 2.50
C TYR A 173 -16.56 9.89 3.10
N GLU A 174 -16.52 11.20 2.87
CA GLU A 174 -15.50 12.07 3.45
C GLU A 174 -15.51 12.03 4.98
N LYS A 175 -16.66 12.10 5.60
CA LYS A 175 -16.80 12.02 7.06
C LYS A 175 -16.26 10.69 7.61
N ASN A 176 -16.56 9.59 6.94
CA ASN A 176 -16.06 8.27 7.34
C ASN A 176 -14.51 8.20 7.19
N PHE A 177 -14.00 8.73 6.09
CA PHE A 177 -12.56 8.81 5.87
C PHE A 177 -11.86 9.63 6.95
N LEU A 178 -12.32 10.83 7.21
CA LEU A 178 -11.73 11.70 8.24
C LEU A 178 -11.80 11.07 9.63
N HIS A 179 -12.86 10.33 9.94
CA HIS A 179 -12.97 9.58 11.20
C HIS A 179 -11.88 8.50 11.31
N GLU A 180 -11.59 7.77 10.23
CA GLU A 180 -10.51 6.77 10.27
C GLU A 180 -9.12 7.42 10.37
N VAL A 181 -8.90 8.55 9.71
CA VAL A 181 -7.67 9.34 9.85
C VAL A 181 -7.51 9.88 11.27
N ASP A 182 -8.60 10.34 11.91
CA ASP A 182 -8.57 10.78 13.31
C ASP A 182 -8.22 9.63 14.27
N ASN A 183 -8.74 8.41 14.04
CA ASN A 183 -8.35 7.23 14.83
C ASN A 183 -6.85 6.94 14.74
N LEU A 184 -6.23 7.12 13.57
CA LEU A 184 -4.78 6.99 13.40
C LEU A 184 -4.06 8.14 14.11
N TYR A 185 -4.56 9.38 13.97
CA TYR A 185 -3.99 10.56 14.60
C TYR A 185 -3.99 10.47 16.13
N ASP A 186 -5.04 9.93 16.72
CA ASP A 186 -5.12 9.72 18.18
C ASP A 186 -4.05 8.73 18.70
N TYR A 187 -3.55 7.86 17.84
CA TYR A 187 -2.46 6.92 18.13
C TYR A 187 -1.07 7.52 17.82
N THR A 188 -0.92 8.17 16.67
CA THR A 188 0.35 8.79 16.25
C THR A 188 0.14 10.07 15.45
N HIS A 189 0.90 11.11 15.78
CA HIS A 189 0.83 12.41 15.09
C HIS A 189 1.84 12.54 13.96
N GLU A 190 2.78 11.61 13.86
CA GLU A 190 3.88 11.63 12.88
C GLU A 190 4.16 10.24 12.33
N LEU A 191 4.45 10.19 11.03
CA LEU A 191 4.86 9.00 10.28
C LEU A 191 6.17 9.28 9.55
N ASP A 192 7.09 8.33 9.56
CA ASP A 192 8.30 8.40 8.73
C ASP A 192 7.96 8.22 7.26
N VAL A 193 7.12 7.23 6.95
CA VAL A 193 6.68 6.94 5.58
C VAL A 193 5.20 6.59 5.56
N ALA A 194 4.44 7.18 4.62
CA ALA A 194 3.10 6.77 4.28
C ALA A 194 3.03 6.30 2.82
N MET A 195 2.60 5.08 2.61
CA MET A 195 2.17 4.52 1.32
C MET A 195 0.65 4.71 1.24
N PHE A 196 0.18 5.61 0.36
CA PHE A 196 -1.19 6.09 0.40
C PHE A 196 -1.81 6.23 -0.99
N PRO A 197 -3.10 5.89 -1.19
CA PRO A 197 -3.77 5.97 -2.48
C PRO A 197 -3.82 7.40 -3.05
N VAL A 198 -3.37 7.52 -4.31
CA VAL A 198 -3.59 8.71 -5.14
C VAL A 198 -4.28 8.22 -6.41
N ASP A 199 -5.59 8.01 -6.35
CA ASP A 199 -6.34 7.28 -7.37
C ASP A 199 -7.04 8.22 -8.36
N PRO A 200 -6.54 8.32 -9.60
CA PRO A 200 -7.11 9.19 -10.63
C PRO A 200 -8.55 8.86 -11.06
N ARG A 201 -9.06 7.67 -10.73
CA ARG A 201 -10.43 7.26 -11.02
C ARG A 201 -11.47 8.12 -10.30
N LEU A 202 -11.08 8.76 -9.19
CA LEU A 202 -11.92 9.69 -8.44
C LEU A 202 -12.24 11.01 -9.17
N GLY A 203 -11.79 11.18 -10.42
CA GLY A 203 -12.07 12.38 -11.20
C GLY A 203 -11.20 13.58 -10.80
N ARG A 204 -11.74 14.79 -10.90
CA ARG A 204 -10.96 16.05 -10.74
C ARG A 204 -10.39 16.23 -9.34
N GLU A 205 -11.11 15.75 -8.32
CA GLU A 205 -10.77 15.94 -6.91
C GLU A 205 -9.97 14.75 -6.32
N TYR A 206 -9.35 13.93 -7.16
CA TYR A 206 -8.66 12.70 -6.74
C TYR A 206 -7.54 12.90 -5.70
N MET A 207 -7.01 14.12 -5.61
CA MET A 207 -5.98 14.48 -4.63
C MET A 207 -6.55 14.85 -3.26
N ARG A 208 -7.88 14.95 -3.12
CA ARG A 208 -8.55 15.42 -1.89
C ARG A 208 -8.25 14.54 -0.68
N GLY A 209 -8.35 13.23 -0.83
CA GLY A 209 -8.06 12.28 0.24
C GLY A 209 -6.61 12.34 0.72
N PRO A 210 -5.61 12.16 -0.16
CA PRO A 210 -4.22 12.26 0.24
C PRO A 210 -3.83 13.64 0.79
N GLU A 211 -4.41 14.75 0.29
CA GLU A 211 -4.20 16.08 0.87
C GLU A 211 -4.74 16.19 2.30
N GLN A 212 -5.97 15.72 2.54
CA GLN A 212 -6.57 15.70 3.88
C GLN A 212 -5.74 14.88 4.86
N PHE A 213 -5.16 13.76 4.38
CA PHE A 213 -4.29 12.90 5.18
C PHE A 213 -3.01 13.63 5.63
N VAL A 214 -2.24 14.21 4.70
CA VAL A 214 -0.98 14.90 5.03
C VAL A 214 -1.18 16.22 5.80
N LYS A 215 -2.35 16.82 5.68
CA LYS A 215 -2.75 17.96 6.53
C LYS A 215 -2.99 17.55 7.98
N ARG A 216 -3.50 16.34 8.20
CA ARG A 216 -3.89 15.87 9.52
C ARG A 216 -2.75 15.18 10.25
N ILE A 217 -1.94 14.39 9.55
CA ILE A 217 -0.84 13.61 10.12
C ILE A 217 0.46 14.07 9.48
N LYS A 218 1.39 14.53 10.32
CA LYS A 218 2.73 14.88 9.86
C LYS A 218 3.36 13.65 9.20
N THR A 219 3.67 13.75 7.93
CA THR A 219 4.23 12.66 7.13
C THR A 219 5.56 13.11 6.55
N ASN A 220 6.65 12.47 6.95
CA ASN A 220 7.98 12.88 6.49
C ASN A 220 8.17 12.51 5.01
N ILE A 221 7.82 11.27 4.63
CA ILE A 221 7.92 10.77 3.26
C ILE A 221 6.55 10.22 2.82
N PHE A 222 6.06 10.67 1.68
CA PHE A 222 4.82 10.17 1.04
C PHE A 222 5.16 9.42 -0.23
N VAL A 223 4.64 8.20 -0.34
CA VAL A 223 4.78 7.33 -1.51
C VAL A 223 3.39 7.04 -2.07
N PRO A 224 3.08 7.45 -3.30
CA PRO A 224 1.77 7.20 -3.88
C PRO A 224 1.59 5.71 -4.21
N MET A 225 0.35 5.23 -4.11
CA MET A 225 -0.06 3.90 -4.50
C MET A 225 -1.46 3.91 -5.10
N HIS A 226 -1.96 2.76 -5.56
CA HIS A 226 -3.32 2.56 -6.08
C HIS A 226 -3.67 3.43 -7.30
N PHE A 227 -2.70 3.69 -8.17
CA PHE A 227 -2.82 4.59 -9.32
C PHE A 227 -2.52 3.92 -10.66
N ALA A 228 -2.03 2.68 -10.65
CA ALA A 228 -1.54 2.07 -11.88
C ALA A 228 -2.65 1.93 -12.93
N PRO A 229 -2.39 2.29 -14.19
CA PRO A 229 -1.08 2.67 -14.74
C PRO A 229 -0.79 4.19 -14.78
N ASP A 230 -1.58 5.05 -14.15
CA ASP A 230 -1.50 6.50 -14.33
C ASP A 230 -0.45 7.16 -13.42
N TYR A 231 0.82 6.89 -13.69
CA TYR A 231 1.97 7.44 -12.95
C TYR A 231 2.01 8.96 -12.97
N GLY A 232 1.66 9.57 -14.11
CA GLY A 232 1.69 11.02 -14.28
C GLY A 232 0.76 11.75 -13.33
N LYS A 233 -0.48 11.27 -13.20
CA LYS A 233 -1.46 11.85 -12.28
C LYS A 233 -1.08 11.60 -10.81
N ALA A 234 -0.60 10.39 -10.48
CA ALA A 234 -0.14 10.12 -9.13
C ALA A 234 1.00 11.06 -8.71
N ASN A 235 2.00 11.23 -9.60
CA ASN A 235 3.15 12.10 -9.34
C ASN A 235 2.80 13.60 -9.31
N ALA A 236 1.69 14.02 -9.92
CA ALA A 236 1.20 15.39 -9.85
C ALA A 236 0.84 15.82 -8.42
N PHE A 237 0.56 14.89 -7.51
CA PHE A 237 0.32 15.18 -6.09
C PHE A 237 1.55 15.73 -5.37
N ARG A 238 2.77 15.56 -5.90
CA ARG A 238 4.01 16.10 -5.33
C ARG A 238 3.87 17.56 -4.92
N ALA A 239 3.43 18.42 -5.84
CA ALA A 239 3.37 19.86 -5.58
C ALA A 239 2.50 20.18 -4.35
N LEU A 240 1.43 19.43 -4.16
CA LEU A 240 0.53 19.61 -3.02
C LEU A 240 1.12 19.03 -1.72
N ALA A 241 1.69 17.83 -1.76
CA ALA A 241 2.35 17.21 -0.61
C ALA A 241 3.48 18.10 -0.04
N GLU A 242 4.32 18.63 -0.91
CA GLU A 242 5.45 19.49 -0.52
C GLU A 242 4.99 20.82 0.12
N THR A 243 3.82 21.38 -0.24
CA THR A 243 3.25 22.55 0.46
C THR A 243 2.90 22.27 1.92
N HIS A 244 2.71 21.00 2.27
CA HIS A 244 2.45 20.55 3.64
C HIS A 244 3.71 20.05 4.36
N GLY A 245 4.90 20.26 3.78
CA GLY A 245 6.18 19.86 4.38
C GLY A 245 6.49 18.36 4.26
N THR A 246 5.79 17.65 3.39
CA THR A 246 5.96 16.22 3.14
C THR A 246 6.87 16.00 1.93
N HIS A 247 7.95 15.24 2.10
CA HIS A 247 8.78 14.83 0.97
C HIS A 247 8.05 13.78 0.13
N PHE A 248 7.83 14.06 -1.15
CA PHE A 248 7.12 13.17 -2.07
C PHE A 248 8.08 12.34 -2.90
N ILE A 249 7.87 11.03 -2.95
CA ILE A 249 8.63 10.12 -3.82
C ILE A 249 7.86 9.89 -5.11
N GLU A 250 8.46 10.30 -6.23
CA GLU A 250 7.91 9.94 -7.55
C GLU A 250 8.11 8.46 -7.86
N ILE A 251 7.04 7.81 -8.24
CA ILE A 251 7.12 6.47 -8.80
C ILE A 251 7.28 6.59 -10.32
N LYS A 252 8.44 6.16 -10.81
CA LYS A 252 8.77 6.09 -12.25
C LYS A 252 9.02 4.63 -12.60
N TYR A 253 7.95 3.86 -12.75
CA TYR A 253 8.05 2.40 -12.84
C TYR A 253 8.53 1.83 -11.50
N LEU A 254 9.37 0.81 -11.47
CA LEU A 254 9.96 0.29 -10.25
C LEU A 254 10.89 1.30 -9.61
N SER A 255 10.63 1.65 -8.37
CA SER A 255 11.46 2.59 -7.62
C SER A 255 12.00 1.93 -6.35
N LEU A 256 13.32 1.93 -6.23
CA LEU A 256 13.99 1.70 -4.96
C LEU A 256 14.04 3.02 -4.20
N ILE A 257 13.46 3.03 -3.02
CA ILE A 257 13.39 4.21 -2.16
C ILE A 257 14.35 3.99 -1.00
N HIS A 258 15.45 4.74 -0.98
CA HIS A 258 16.34 4.74 0.17
C HIS A 258 15.75 5.62 1.27
N ILE A 259 15.52 5.01 2.43
CA ILE A 259 15.09 5.72 3.63
C ILE A 259 16.35 5.93 4.47
N SER A 260 16.95 7.12 4.33
CA SER A 260 18.10 7.52 5.14
C SER A 260 17.70 7.74 6.61
N GLU A 261 18.65 7.52 7.50
CA GLU A 261 18.54 7.81 8.94
C GLU A 261 18.33 9.30 9.23
#